data_da4ab9d17aaf4ac0cd2a4c2e31a3b213
#
_entry.id   da4ab9d17aaf4ac0cd2a4c2e31a3b213
#
_cell.length_a   1.000
_cell.length_b   1.000
_cell.length_c   1.000
_cell.angle_alpha   90.00
_cell.angle_beta   90.00
_cell.angle_gamma   90.00
#
_symmetry.space_group_name_H-M   'P 1'
#
loop_
_entity.id
_entity.type
_entity.pdbx_description
1 polymer ?
#
loop_
_entity_poly.entity_id
_entity_poly.type
_entity_poly.pdbx_seq_one_letter_code
_entity_poly.pdbx_strand_id
1 'polypeptide(L)'
;MLYLCMRFKFDIEKSRILKNDPRRKISFVEVQKIWNHYHYVDCRSDDPEQFRAIGWVKGKLHTVIFEIREDSEGEYYHLVTLWKSTKQEEKLYEKHT
;
A
#
# COMPACT_ATOMS: atom_id res chain seq x y z
N MET A 1 9.60 24.36 2.66
CA MET A 1 9.25 23.30 1.75
C MET A 1 7.83 22.83 1.93
N LEU A 2 7.15 22.65 0.84
CA LEU A 2 5.77 22.17 0.90
C LEU A 2 5.73 20.68 0.78
N TYR A 3 4.99 20.06 1.68
CA TYR A 3 4.66 18.67 1.56
C TYR A 3 3.24 18.57 1.10
N LEU A 4 3.07 17.86 0.03
CA LEU A 4 1.72 17.50 -0.39
C LEU A 4 1.43 16.16 0.24
N CYS A 5 0.59 16.18 1.25
CA CYS A 5 0.14 14.92 1.83
C CYS A 5 -0.68 14.20 0.79
N MET A 6 -0.25 13.00 0.41
CA MET A 6 -1.02 12.18 -0.49
C MET A 6 -2.30 11.75 0.21
N ARG A 7 -3.42 11.88 -0.48
CA ARG A 7 -4.69 11.42 0.04
C ARG A 7 -4.86 9.95 -0.28
N PHE A 8 -5.48 9.23 0.66
CA PHE A 8 -5.75 7.81 0.49
C PHE A 8 -7.24 7.58 0.63
N LYS A 9 -7.77 6.71 -0.23
CA LYS A 9 -9.15 6.26 -0.14
C LYS A 9 -9.18 4.74 -0.22
N PHE A 10 -10.18 4.14 0.40
CA PHE A 10 -10.32 2.69 0.43
C PHE A 10 -11.71 2.33 0.93
N ASP A 11 -12.08 1.07 0.69
CA ASP A 11 -13.32 0.51 1.20
C ASP A 11 -13.18 0.26 2.69
N ILE A 12 -13.95 0.97 3.50
CA ILE A 12 -13.87 0.89 4.97
C ILE A 12 -14.20 -0.51 5.46
N GLU A 13 -15.19 -1.15 4.86
CA GLU A 13 -15.57 -2.50 5.26
C GLU A 13 -14.45 -3.49 4.96
N LYS A 14 -13.83 -3.37 3.79
CA LYS A 14 -12.71 -4.22 3.45
C LYS A 14 -11.54 -4.01 4.39
N SER A 15 -11.29 -2.76 4.79
CA SER A 15 -10.23 -2.45 5.75
C SER A 15 -10.45 -3.18 7.08
N ARG A 16 -11.70 -3.19 7.54
CA ARG A 16 -12.08 -3.87 8.77
C ARG A 16 -11.87 -5.39 8.66
N ILE A 17 -12.25 -5.94 7.52
CA ILE A 17 -12.08 -7.38 7.27
C ILE A 17 -10.60 -7.75 7.27
N LEU A 18 -9.75 -6.94 6.63
CA LEU A 18 -8.32 -7.20 6.60
C LEU A 18 -7.69 -7.13 7.99
N LYS A 19 -8.12 -6.15 8.79
CA LYS A 19 -7.62 -6.02 10.17
C LYS A 19 -7.93 -7.25 11.00
N ASN A 20 -9.10 -7.84 10.78
CA ASN A 20 -9.55 -9.01 11.53
C ASN A 20 -9.07 -10.34 10.94
N ASP A 21 -8.43 -10.33 9.77
CA ASP A 21 -7.89 -11.54 9.15
C ASP A 21 -6.65 -11.98 9.93
N PRO A 22 -6.62 -13.21 10.48
CA PRO A 22 -5.47 -13.68 11.27
C PRO A 22 -4.15 -13.65 10.50
N ARG A 23 -4.20 -13.73 9.18
CA ARG A 23 -2.99 -13.75 8.35
C ARG A 23 -2.50 -12.35 8.03
N ARG A 24 -3.37 -11.35 8.09
CA ARG A 24 -3.00 -9.97 7.73
C ARG A 24 -2.91 -9.06 8.94
N LYS A 25 -3.97 -8.91 9.68
CA LYS A 25 -4.05 -8.12 10.93
C LYS A 25 -3.63 -6.66 10.76
N ILE A 26 -3.74 -6.14 9.56
CA ILE A 26 -3.36 -4.76 9.22
C ILE A 26 -4.53 -4.13 8.46
N SER A 27 -4.92 -2.93 8.87
CA SER A 27 -5.95 -2.17 8.18
C SER A 27 -5.33 -1.30 7.08
N PHE A 28 -6.16 -0.77 6.19
CA PHE A 28 -5.71 0.21 5.21
C PHE A 28 -5.22 1.50 5.88
N VAL A 29 -5.73 1.83 7.05
CA VAL A 29 -5.24 3.00 7.79
C VAL A 29 -3.79 2.77 8.22
N GLU A 30 -3.52 1.60 8.76
CA GLU A 30 -2.17 1.28 9.26
C GLU A 30 -1.16 1.13 8.13
N VAL A 31 -1.56 0.55 7.00
CA VAL A 31 -0.62 0.30 5.91
C VAL A 31 -0.15 1.59 5.24
N GLN A 32 -0.87 2.69 5.44
CA GLN A 32 -0.44 3.99 4.92
C GLN A 32 0.93 4.40 5.45
N LYS A 33 1.36 3.85 6.57
CA LYS A 33 2.68 4.14 7.14
C LYS A 33 3.82 3.74 6.22
N ILE A 34 3.57 2.88 5.24
CA ILE A 34 4.58 2.53 4.23
C ILE A 34 5.10 3.80 3.55
N TRP A 35 4.24 4.78 3.31
CA TRP A 35 4.62 5.98 2.58
C TRP A 35 5.39 6.99 3.43
N ASN A 36 5.51 6.76 4.73
CA ASN A 36 6.28 7.64 5.61
C ASN A 36 7.78 7.34 5.60
N HIS A 37 8.17 6.21 5.01
CA HIS A 37 9.56 5.76 5.00
C HIS A 37 9.90 5.26 3.62
N TYR A 38 11.14 4.79 3.45
CA TYR A 38 11.52 4.17 2.19
C TYR A 38 10.60 3.00 1.87
N HIS A 39 10.17 2.93 0.64
CA HIS A 39 9.37 1.82 0.15
C HIS A 39 9.67 1.61 -1.32
N TYR A 40 9.46 0.38 -1.78
CA TYR A 40 9.66 0.01 -3.16
C TYR A 40 8.33 0.04 -3.88
N VAL A 41 8.30 0.60 -5.08
CA VAL A 41 7.05 0.66 -5.87
C VAL A 41 7.34 0.17 -7.29
N ASP A 42 6.46 -0.69 -7.80
CA ASP A 42 6.50 -1.07 -9.21
C ASP A 42 5.07 -1.19 -9.76
N CYS A 43 4.98 -1.33 -11.07
CA CYS A 43 3.70 -1.53 -11.73
C CYS A 43 3.33 -3.00 -11.67
N ARG A 44 2.12 -3.29 -11.19
CA ARG A 44 1.65 -4.66 -11.08
C ARG A 44 0.86 -5.10 -12.30
N SER A 45 0.04 -4.21 -12.85
CA SER A 45 -0.78 -4.53 -14.01
C SER A 45 -1.06 -3.25 -14.79
N ASP A 46 -1.40 -3.41 -16.06
CA ASP A 46 -1.65 -2.29 -16.96
C ASP A 46 -3.13 -2.01 -17.20
N ASP A 47 -3.99 -2.99 -16.94
CA ASP A 47 -5.43 -2.84 -17.25
C ASP A 47 -6.26 -3.68 -16.28
N PRO A 48 -6.77 -3.08 -15.21
CA PRO A 48 -6.55 -1.69 -14.81
C PRO A 48 -5.12 -1.45 -14.34
N GLU A 49 -4.66 -0.22 -14.48
CA GLU A 49 -3.34 0.14 -14.02
C GLU A 49 -3.29 0.07 -12.49
N GLN A 50 -2.45 -0.81 -11.98
CA GLN A 50 -2.28 -0.99 -10.54
C GLN A 50 -0.81 -1.04 -10.21
N PHE A 51 -0.49 -0.49 -9.05
CA PHE A 51 0.87 -0.43 -8.55
C PHE A 51 0.99 -1.26 -7.27
N ARG A 52 2.21 -1.67 -7.00
CA ARG A 52 2.53 -2.43 -5.81
C ARG A 52 3.55 -1.65 -5.00
N ALA A 53 3.26 -1.42 -3.73
CA ALA A 53 4.21 -0.80 -2.80
C ALA A 53 4.58 -1.82 -1.73
N ILE A 54 5.87 -1.90 -1.41
CA ILE A 54 6.38 -2.81 -0.39
C ILE A 54 7.14 -2.00 0.63
N GLY A 55 6.80 -2.14 1.90
CA GLY A 55 7.48 -1.40 2.95
C GLY A 55 7.17 -1.94 4.34
N TRP A 56 7.84 -1.36 5.34
CA TRP A 56 7.73 -1.80 6.72
C TRP A 56 6.52 -1.19 7.41
N VAL A 57 5.74 -2.03 8.06
CA VAL A 57 4.64 -1.63 8.92
C VAL A 57 4.63 -2.57 10.11
N LYS A 58 4.66 -2.01 11.33
CA LYS A 58 4.63 -2.80 12.56
C LYS A 58 5.68 -3.91 12.59
N GLY A 59 6.88 -3.58 12.13
CA GLY A 59 8.01 -4.50 12.22
C GLY A 59 8.02 -5.62 11.20
N LYS A 60 7.15 -5.57 10.18
CA LYS A 60 7.11 -6.58 9.12
C LYS A 60 6.91 -5.91 7.78
N LEU A 61 7.45 -6.51 6.74
CA LEU A 61 7.23 -6.03 5.39
C LEU A 61 5.81 -6.37 4.94
N HIS A 62 5.15 -5.39 4.37
CA HIS A 62 3.82 -5.57 3.81
C HIS A 62 3.80 -5.07 2.38
N THR A 63 2.92 -5.67 1.60
CA THR A 63 2.68 -5.30 0.21
C THR A 63 1.27 -4.76 0.11
N VAL A 64 1.13 -3.59 -0.51
CA VAL A 64 -0.18 -3.01 -0.76
C VAL A 64 -0.33 -2.74 -2.24
N ILE A 65 -1.51 -3.06 -2.77
CA ILE A 65 -1.85 -2.78 -4.17
C ILE A 65 -2.71 -1.53 -4.18
N PHE A 66 -2.35 -0.59 -5.04
CA PHE A 66 -3.08 0.67 -5.10
C PHE A 66 -3.21 1.14 -6.55
N GLU A 67 -4.17 2.04 -6.75
CA GLU A 67 -4.41 2.69 -8.03
C GLU A 67 -4.31 4.19 -7.82
N ILE A 68 -3.81 4.89 -8.82
CA ILE A 68 -3.78 6.34 -8.80
C ILE A 68 -5.06 6.81 -9.47
N ARG A 69 -5.88 7.53 -8.72
CA ARG A 69 -7.15 8.05 -9.21
C ARG A 69 -7.23 9.54 -8.96
N GLU A 70 -8.21 10.16 -9.57
CA GLU A 70 -8.38 11.61 -9.48
C GLU A 70 -9.83 11.95 -9.21
N ASP A 71 -10.05 12.96 -8.38
CA ASP A 71 -11.36 13.54 -8.17
C ASP A 71 -11.25 15.07 -8.29
N SER A 72 -12.28 15.80 -7.87
CA SER A 72 -12.28 17.26 -8.00
C SER A 72 -11.18 17.95 -7.20
N GLU A 73 -10.59 17.27 -6.22
CA GLU A 73 -9.53 17.82 -5.37
C GLU A 73 -8.13 17.36 -5.77
N GLY A 74 -8.02 16.60 -6.86
CA GLY A 74 -6.73 16.15 -7.36
C GLY A 74 -6.55 14.66 -7.23
N GLU A 75 -5.31 14.22 -7.35
CA GLU A 75 -4.98 12.80 -7.32
C GLU A 75 -5.03 12.24 -5.91
N TYR A 76 -5.35 10.96 -5.82
CA TYR A 76 -5.29 10.20 -4.58
C TYR A 76 -4.93 8.76 -4.90
N TYR A 77 -4.43 8.05 -3.88
CA TYR A 77 -4.17 6.62 -3.98
C TYR A 77 -5.37 5.87 -3.46
N HIS A 78 -5.94 5.03 -4.32
CA HIS A 78 -7.02 4.14 -3.92
C HIS A 78 -6.41 2.79 -3.55
N LEU A 79 -6.51 2.42 -2.27
CA LEU A 79 -5.92 1.18 -1.77
C LEU A 79 -6.85 0.02 -2.06
N VAL A 80 -6.35 -0.98 -2.77
CA VAL A 80 -7.16 -2.09 -3.28
C VAL A 80 -7.12 -3.29 -2.35
N THR A 81 -5.92 -3.71 -1.96
CA THR A 81 -5.73 -4.85 -1.06
C THR A 81 -4.32 -4.81 -0.49
N LEU A 82 -4.06 -5.68 0.50
CA LEU A 82 -2.75 -5.75 1.11
C LEU A 82 -2.52 -7.17 1.65
N TRP A 83 -1.24 -7.50 1.85
CA TRP A 83 -0.87 -8.75 2.50
C TRP A 83 0.55 -8.62 3.05
N LYS A 84 0.93 -9.56 3.93
CA LYS A 84 2.32 -9.65 4.37
C LYS A 84 3.16 -10.05 3.17
N SER A 85 4.28 -9.37 2.97
CA SER A 85 5.10 -9.61 1.79
C SER A 85 5.56 -11.06 1.69
N THR A 86 5.56 -11.58 0.46
CA THR A 86 6.09 -12.91 0.18
C THR A 86 7.61 -12.86 0.21
N LYS A 87 8.26 -14.03 0.19
CA LYS A 87 9.71 -14.09 0.16
C LYS A 87 10.29 -13.41 -1.07
N GLN A 88 9.63 -13.54 -2.21
CA GLN A 88 10.06 -12.87 -3.43
C GLN A 88 9.95 -11.36 -3.30
N GLU A 89 8.88 -10.88 -2.67
CA GLU A 89 8.68 -9.46 -2.44
C GLU A 89 9.70 -8.91 -1.46
N GLU A 90 10.04 -9.67 -0.43
CA GLU A 90 11.08 -9.27 0.51
C GLU A 90 12.42 -9.11 -0.19
N LYS A 91 12.76 -10.04 -1.07
CA LYS A 91 14.01 -9.97 -1.84
C LYS A 91 14.01 -8.75 -2.76
N LEU A 92 12.88 -8.48 -3.37
CA LEU A 92 12.74 -7.34 -4.26
C LEU A 92 12.95 -6.03 -3.49
N TYR A 93 12.36 -5.92 -2.32
CA TYR A 93 12.55 -4.76 -1.45
C TYR A 93 14.03 -4.62 -1.06
N GLU A 94 14.66 -5.70 -0.62
CA GLU A 94 16.05 -5.67 -0.17
C GLU A 94 17.01 -5.31 -1.29
N LYS A 95 16.74 -5.77 -2.49
CA LYS A 95 17.58 -5.48 -3.65
C LYS A 95 17.63 -4.00 -3.97
N HIS A 96 16.58 -3.26 -3.62
CA HIS A 96 16.45 -1.85 -3.98
C HIS A 96 16.62 -0.91 -2.78
N THR A 97 17.07 -1.41 -1.64
CA THR A 97 17.36 -0.55 -0.49
C THR A 97 18.79 -0.05 -0.46
#